data_cf7cffff72f95f6255b703b4942e20d1
#
_entry.id   cf7cffff72f95f6255b703b4942e20d1
#
_cell.length_a   1.000
_cell.length_b   1.000
_cell.length_c   1.000
_cell.angle_alpha   90.00
_cell.angle_beta   90.00
_cell.angle_gamma   90.00
#
_symmetry.space_group_name_H-M   'P 1'
#
loop_
_entity.id
_entity.type
_entity.pdbx_description
1 polymer ?
#
loop_
_entity_poly.entity_id
_entity_poly.type
_entity_poly.pdbx_seq_one_letter_code
_entity_poly.pdbx_strand_id
1 'polypeptide(L)'
;MSKFDEQYLELCQKILTTGERVTTNPKVLDQKTNQDIQSNFPNHLAQTIKPTTTIRLPHQILQFDLSEEFPILTTKFVAFKTAVLEMLWFYQAQSNDVRWLQERGVKIWNEWEIDAEENYQCKYFGKEFAHTIGTAYGWIVNRYQLTQGLIETIKHDPTNRRMIMSLWQNEWIKTAALPSCVWNTQWSVSDNNQKLNLIVTVRSNDVPLGMPFNVTQYAVLCHLIAQVCNLTPGLMTYVINDAHIYENQIPGIEEQLRRRDEKIQKDGELYKAPKLYINPEIDDFFKFDNSKDLKDIQLIDYNHQGRIAMPVTE
;
A
#
# COMPACT_ATOMS: atom_id res chain seq x y z
N MET A 1 -23.53 -3.09 -2.20
CA MET A 1 -22.34 -2.26 -1.90
C MET A 1 -21.23 -3.21 -1.52
N SER A 2 -20.00 -2.96 -1.92
CA SER A 2 -18.87 -3.75 -1.43
C SER A 2 -18.61 -3.43 0.05
N LYS A 3 -18.15 -4.43 0.81
CA LYS A 3 -17.79 -4.22 2.24
C LYS A 3 -16.63 -3.22 2.38
N PHE A 4 -15.77 -3.13 1.37
CA PHE A 4 -14.70 -2.13 1.39
C PHE A 4 -15.24 -0.72 1.19
N ASP A 5 -16.17 -0.48 0.26
CA ASP A 5 -16.79 0.83 0.10
C ASP A 5 -17.49 1.30 1.39
N GLU A 6 -18.18 0.39 2.09
CA GLU A 6 -18.84 0.70 3.38
C GLU A 6 -17.83 1.17 4.42
N GLN A 7 -16.86 0.33 4.74
CA GLN A 7 -15.85 0.62 5.77
C GLN A 7 -15.01 1.87 5.42
N TYR A 8 -14.65 2.02 4.13
CA TYR A 8 -13.87 3.17 3.67
C TYR A 8 -14.64 4.49 3.80
N LEU A 9 -15.88 4.54 3.32
CA LEU A 9 -16.68 5.77 3.38
C LEU A 9 -17.09 6.12 4.82
N GLU A 10 -17.36 5.13 5.66
CA GLU A 10 -17.58 5.33 7.09
C GLU A 10 -16.33 5.92 7.77
N LEU A 11 -15.15 5.38 7.46
CA LEU A 11 -13.89 5.91 7.97
C LEU A 11 -13.65 7.35 7.49
N CYS A 12 -13.87 7.65 6.20
CA CYS A 12 -13.74 9.02 5.69
C CYS A 12 -14.68 10.00 6.42
N GLN A 13 -15.95 9.63 6.58
CA GLN A 13 -16.90 10.47 7.32
C GLN A 13 -16.49 10.66 8.78
N LYS A 14 -16.04 9.59 9.44
CA LYS A 14 -15.58 9.64 10.83
C LYS A 14 -14.38 10.56 10.99
N ILE A 15 -13.37 10.47 10.07
CA ILE A 15 -12.22 11.38 10.08
C ILE A 15 -12.67 12.83 9.94
N LEU A 16 -13.53 13.13 8.96
CA LEU A 16 -14.00 14.49 8.70
C LEU A 16 -14.81 15.09 9.85
N THR A 17 -15.55 14.27 10.61
CA THR A 17 -16.46 14.75 11.68
C THR A 17 -15.85 14.74 13.07
N THR A 18 -14.93 13.81 13.35
CA THR A 18 -14.37 13.59 14.70
C THR A 18 -12.85 13.65 14.77
N GLY A 19 -12.19 13.76 13.61
CA GLY A 19 -10.74 13.80 13.55
C GLY A 19 -10.15 15.12 14.06
N GLU A 20 -8.91 15.05 14.54
CA GLU A 20 -8.14 16.21 14.95
C GLU A 20 -7.47 16.87 13.73
N ARG A 21 -7.63 18.20 13.63
CA ARG A 21 -6.95 19.00 12.60
C ARG A 21 -5.53 19.32 13.04
N VAL A 22 -4.54 18.84 12.30
CA VAL A 22 -3.12 18.99 12.62
C VAL A 22 -2.39 19.62 11.44
N THR A 23 -1.73 20.75 11.70
CA THR A 23 -0.84 21.38 10.72
C THR A 23 0.60 20.98 11.04
N THR A 24 1.29 20.40 10.06
CA THR A 24 2.71 20.08 10.22
C THR A 24 3.53 21.36 10.23
N ASN A 25 4.41 21.50 11.22
CA ASN A 25 5.38 22.58 11.24
C ASN A 25 6.40 22.39 10.10
N PRO A 26 6.87 23.50 9.47
CA PRO A 26 8.01 23.43 8.57
C PRO A 26 9.18 22.74 9.25
N LYS A 27 9.76 21.76 8.58
CA LYS A 27 10.94 21.08 9.13
C LYS A 27 12.13 22.01 9.06
N VAL A 28 12.81 22.17 10.20
CA VAL A 28 14.07 22.93 10.28
C VAL A 28 15.20 21.96 9.98
N LEU A 29 15.90 22.21 8.89
CA LEU A 29 17.02 21.40 8.46
C LEU A 29 18.35 22.03 8.87
N ASP A 30 19.29 21.21 9.27
CA ASP A 30 20.68 21.64 9.41
C ASP A 30 21.25 21.97 8.04
N GLN A 31 21.71 23.23 7.87
CA GLN A 31 22.22 23.73 6.58
C GLN A 31 23.48 22.99 6.09
N LYS A 32 24.20 22.31 6.96
CA LYS A 32 25.41 21.57 6.60
C LYS A 32 25.13 20.11 6.26
N THR A 33 24.24 19.52 7.02
CA THR A 33 23.92 18.09 6.90
C THR A 33 22.61 17.84 6.19
N ASN A 34 21.79 18.88 6.00
CA ASN A 34 20.41 18.80 5.53
C ASN A 34 19.57 17.77 6.30
N GLN A 35 19.89 17.59 7.58
CA GLN A 35 19.11 16.74 8.47
C GLN A 35 18.07 17.57 9.21
N ASP A 36 16.92 16.97 9.45
CA ASP A 36 15.94 17.53 10.35
C ASP A 36 16.52 17.53 11.77
N ILE A 37 16.89 18.70 12.28
CA ILE A 37 17.49 18.86 13.62
C ILE A 37 16.50 18.64 14.75
N GLN A 38 15.19 18.55 14.44
CA GLN A 38 14.13 18.26 15.42
C GLN A 38 13.76 16.78 15.47
N SER A 39 14.30 15.98 14.56
CA SER A 39 14.03 14.55 14.48
C SER A 39 15.31 13.73 14.52
N ASN A 40 15.29 12.64 15.28
CA ASN A 40 16.35 11.63 15.23
C ASN A 40 16.37 10.85 13.92
N PHE A 41 15.37 11.04 13.06
CA PHE A 41 15.27 10.45 11.76
C PHE A 41 15.57 11.49 10.69
N PRO A 42 16.60 11.31 9.87
CA PRO A 42 16.92 12.23 8.80
C PRO A 42 15.73 12.29 7.83
N ASN A 43 15.38 13.50 7.46
CA ASN A 43 14.35 13.74 6.46
C ASN A 43 15.04 13.96 5.12
N HIS A 44 14.93 12.99 4.25
CA HIS A 44 15.70 12.95 3.02
C HIS A 44 15.16 13.86 1.92
N LEU A 45 13.92 14.33 2.06
CA LEU A 45 13.26 15.25 1.14
C LEU A 45 13.30 16.67 1.70
N ALA A 46 14.49 17.17 1.89
CA ALA A 46 14.75 18.47 2.50
C ALA A 46 14.55 19.66 1.55
N GLN A 47 13.53 19.62 0.73
CA GLN A 47 13.03 20.83 0.10
C GLN A 47 12.08 21.52 1.08
N THR A 48 11.94 22.84 0.95
CA THR A 48 11.07 23.65 1.80
C THR A 48 9.66 23.09 1.82
N ILE A 49 9.40 22.19 2.76
CA ILE A 49 8.09 21.56 2.89
C ILE A 49 7.15 22.65 3.37
N LYS A 50 6.19 23.00 2.55
CA LYS A 50 5.11 23.91 2.95
C LYS A 50 4.34 23.25 4.09
N PRO A 51 3.90 24.02 5.11
CA PRO A 51 2.99 23.48 6.12
C PRO A 51 1.78 22.84 5.44
N THR A 52 1.49 21.60 5.77
CA THR A 52 0.33 20.88 5.28
C THR A 52 -0.60 20.57 6.43
N THR A 53 -1.89 20.71 6.21
CA THR A 53 -2.92 20.40 7.21
C THR A 53 -3.60 19.09 6.86
N THR A 54 -3.70 18.22 7.85
CA THR A 54 -4.43 16.96 7.79
C THR A 54 -5.48 16.89 8.87
N ILE A 55 -6.55 16.15 8.62
CA ILE A 55 -7.50 15.72 9.66
C ILE A 55 -7.12 14.27 9.98
N ARG A 56 -6.86 13.96 11.24
CA ARG A 56 -6.30 12.68 11.69
C ARG A 56 -7.22 11.97 12.68
N LEU A 57 -7.24 10.66 12.57
CA LEU A 57 -7.92 9.80 13.53
C LEU A 57 -7.00 8.60 13.85
N PRO A 58 -6.59 8.43 15.14
CA PRO A 58 -5.70 7.35 15.51
C PRO A 58 -6.41 5.99 15.54
N HIS A 59 -5.61 4.92 15.41
CA HIS A 59 -5.96 3.53 15.72
C HIS A 59 -7.25 3.05 15.06
N GLN A 60 -7.27 3.01 13.72
CA GLN A 60 -8.39 2.47 12.96
C GLN A 60 -8.11 1.04 12.52
N ILE A 61 -9.16 0.23 12.46
CA ILE A 61 -9.09 -1.17 12.06
C ILE A 61 -10.20 -1.43 11.04
N LEU A 62 -9.81 -2.05 9.92
CA LEU A 62 -10.74 -2.58 8.93
C LEU A 62 -10.51 -4.08 8.78
N GLN A 63 -11.56 -4.82 8.46
CA GLN A 63 -11.47 -6.27 8.27
C GLN A 63 -12.17 -6.72 7.00
N PHE A 64 -11.54 -7.65 6.29
CA PHE A 64 -12.01 -8.17 5.01
C PHE A 64 -11.91 -9.69 5.02
N ASP A 65 -13.02 -10.38 4.84
CA ASP A 65 -13.01 -11.82 4.54
C ASP A 65 -12.73 -12.00 3.04
N LEU A 66 -11.50 -12.34 2.71
CA LEU A 66 -11.04 -12.48 1.33
C LEU A 66 -11.63 -13.71 0.63
N SER A 67 -12.23 -14.64 1.39
CA SER A 67 -12.96 -15.78 0.80
C SER A 67 -14.35 -15.40 0.29
N GLU A 68 -14.91 -14.29 0.76
CA GLU A 68 -16.23 -13.80 0.37
C GLU A 68 -16.18 -12.74 -0.72
N GLU A 69 -15.25 -11.77 -0.60
CA GLU A 69 -15.22 -10.59 -1.44
C GLU A 69 -13.79 -10.07 -1.64
N PHE A 70 -13.46 -9.68 -2.87
CA PHE A 70 -12.19 -9.00 -3.16
C PHE A 70 -12.31 -7.50 -2.86
N PRO A 71 -11.50 -6.94 -1.92
CA PRO A 71 -11.63 -5.56 -1.49
C PRO A 71 -10.98 -4.58 -2.47
N ILE A 72 -11.80 -3.96 -3.30
CA ILE A 72 -11.46 -2.81 -4.12
C ILE A 72 -12.63 -1.84 -4.15
N LEU A 73 -12.38 -0.52 -4.14
CA LEU A 73 -13.46 0.47 -4.16
C LEU A 73 -14.19 0.46 -5.50
N THR A 74 -15.51 0.56 -5.43
CA THR A 74 -16.40 0.77 -6.59
C THR A 74 -16.95 2.20 -6.66
N THR A 75 -16.90 2.94 -5.56
CA THR A 75 -17.32 4.34 -5.48
C THR A 75 -16.37 5.31 -6.16
N LYS A 76 -15.16 4.87 -6.43
CA LYS A 76 -14.21 5.53 -7.35
C LYS A 76 -13.32 4.49 -8.05
N PHE A 77 -12.74 4.88 -9.17
CA PHE A 77 -11.75 4.05 -9.86
C PHE A 77 -10.47 3.90 -9.04
N VAL A 78 -10.02 2.66 -8.88
CA VAL A 78 -8.69 2.31 -8.36
C VAL A 78 -7.88 1.69 -9.50
N ALA A 79 -6.66 2.18 -9.73
CA ALA A 79 -5.80 1.68 -10.80
C ALA A 79 -5.20 0.31 -10.42
N PHE A 80 -6.01 -0.74 -10.50
CA PHE A 80 -5.68 -2.10 -10.08
C PHE A 80 -4.35 -2.61 -10.63
N LYS A 81 -4.10 -2.46 -11.94
CA LYS A 81 -2.85 -2.91 -12.56
C LYS A 81 -1.63 -2.21 -11.96
N THR A 82 -1.73 -0.91 -11.70
CA THR A 82 -0.68 -0.15 -11.03
C THR A 82 -0.41 -0.66 -9.62
N ALA A 83 -1.47 -0.91 -8.85
CA ALA A 83 -1.36 -1.44 -7.49
C ALA A 83 -0.72 -2.84 -7.47
N VAL A 84 -1.12 -3.73 -8.39
CA VAL A 84 -0.54 -5.08 -8.49
C VAL A 84 0.92 -5.03 -8.92
N LEU A 85 1.29 -4.21 -9.92
CA LEU A 85 2.68 -4.08 -10.37
C LEU A 85 3.59 -3.55 -9.25
N GLU A 86 3.13 -2.58 -8.45
CA GLU A 86 3.87 -2.09 -7.30
C GLU A 86 4.08 -3.20 -6.25
N MET A 87 3.05 -3.98 -5.95
CA MET A 87 3.15 -5.12 -5.03
C MET A 87 4.13 -6.18 -5.56
N LEU A 88 4.07 -6.53 -6.85
CA LEU A 88 5.01 -7.47 -7.47
C LEU A 88 6.43 -6.92 -7.50
N TRP A 89 6.60 -5.61 -7.68
CA TRP A 89 7.90 -4.96 -7.58
C TRP A 89 8.53 -5.14 -6.19
N PHE A 90 7.73 -4.97 -5.11
CA PHE A 90 8.21 -5.16 -3.75
C PHE A 90 8.50 -6.62 -3.39
N TYR A 91 7.55 -7.53 -3.67
CA TYR A 91 7.56 -8.87 -3.10
C TYR A 91 8.02 -9.97 -4.06
N GLN A 92 7.86 -9.79 -5.36
CA GLN A 92 8.27 -10.76 -6.38
C GLN A 92 9.61 -10.37 -7.02
N ALA A 93 9.70 -9.20 -7.64
CA ALA A 93 10.94 -8.67 -8.20
C ALA A 93 11.96 -8.30 -7.11
N GLN A 94 11.49 -8.03 -5.90
CA GLN A 94 12.30 -7.70 -4.72
C GLN A 94 13.29 -6.58 -5.03
N SER A 95 12.80 -5.55 -5.71
CA SER A 95 13.61 -4.47 -6.25
C SER A 95 13.21 -3.12 -5.62
N ASN A 96 14.15 -2.21 -5.58
CA ASN A 96 13.97 -0.81 -5.25
C ASN A 96 14.27 0.12 -6.44
N ASP A 97 14.61 -0.46 -7.61
CA ASP A 97 14.89 0.28 -8.83
C ASP A 97 13.59 0.77 -9.49
N VAL A 98 13.40 2.08 -9.54
CA VAL A 98 12.17 2.71 -10.05
C VAL A 98 11.98 2.45 -11.55
N ARG A 99 13.07 2.24 -12.30
CA ARG A 99 13.02 1.93 -13.75
C ARG A 99 12.22 0.66 -14.04
N TRP A 100 12.23 -0.33 -13.13
CA TRP A 100 11.40 -1.52 -13.26
C TRP A 100 9.90 -1.19 -13.39
N LEU A 101 9.41 -0.22 -12.62
CA LEU A 101 8.03 0.28 -12.72
C LEU A 101 7.82 1.15 -13.96
N GLN A 102 8.78 2.02 -14.28
CA GLN A 102 8.72 2.93 -15.44
C GLN A 102 8.61 2.15 -16.76
N GLU A 103 9.37 1.06 -16.92
CA GLU A 103 9.31 0.13 -18.06
C GLU A 103 7.92 -0.50 -18.25
N ARG A 104 7.12 -0.58 -17.16
CA ARG A 104 5.74 -1.08 -17.15
C ARG A 104 4.70 0.02 -17.21
N GLY A 105 5.14 1.28 -17.44
CA GLY A 105 4.27 2.45 -17.54
C GLY A 105 3.76 2.98 -16.20
N VAL A 106 4.31 2.54 -15.07
CA VAL A 106 3.96 2.96 -13.71
C VAL A 106 4.93 4.06 -13.25
N LYS A 107 4.38 5.21 -12.83
CA LYS A 107 5.17 6.42 -12.50
C LYS A 107 4.99 6.90 -11.06
N ILE A 108 4.28 6.13 -10.23
CA ILE A 108 3.87 6.57 -8.88
C ILE A 108 5.05 6.74 -7.91
N TRP A 109 6.24 6.27 -8.26
CA TRP A 109 7.47 6.39 -7.46
C TRP A 109 8.50 7.36 -8.04
N ASN A 110 8.19 8.05 -9.15
CA ASN A 110 9.17 8.96 -9.80
C ASN A 110 9.59 10.12 -8.87
N GLU A 111 8.70 10.60 -8.00
CA GLU A 111 8.99 11.70 -7.08
C GLU A 111 9.96 11.31 -5.96
N TRP A 112 10.04 10.01 -5.65
CA TRP A 112 10.95 9.45 -4.63
C TRP A 112 12.19 8.79 -5.22
N GLU A 113 12.37 8.84 -6.53
CA GLU A 113 13.55 8.33 -7.20
C GLU A 113 14.78 9.15 -6.80
N ILE A 114 15.81 8.46 -6.27
CA ILE A 114 17.11 9.07 -5.99
C ILE A 114 17.79 9.31 -7.31
N ASP A 115 17.96 10.59 -7.65
CA ASP A 115 18.54 11.01 -8.93
C ASP A 115 19.99 10.53 -9.08
N ALA A 116 20.36 10.14 -10.30
CA ALA A 116 21.70 9.68 -10.65
C ALA A 116 22.72 10.81 -10.73
N GLU A 117 22.27 12.05 -10.94
CA GLU A 117 23.14 13.18 -11.13
C GLU A 117 23.34 13.96 -9.82
N GLU A 118 24.29 14.87 -9.78
CA GLU A 118 24.85 15.58 -8.63
C GLU A 118 23.86 16.33 -7.73
N ASN A 119 22.61 15.88 -7.66
CA ASN A 119 21.68 16.46 -6.72
C ASN A 119 22.01 16.01 -5.28
N TYR A 120 21.43 16.68 -4.33
CA TYR A 120 21.60 16.46 -2.91
C TYR A 120 21.33 15.02 -2.48
N GLN A 121 20.30 14.40 -3.01
CA GLN A 121 19.89 13.03 -2.63
C GLN A 121 20.97 12.01 -2.96
N CYS A 122 21.53 12.05 -4.18
CA CYS A 122 22.60 11.15 -4.58
C CYS A 122 23.88 11.35 -3.74
N LYS A 123 24.22 12.58 -3.35
CA LYS A 123 25.34 12.85 -2.45
C LYS A 123 25.12 12.27 -1.05
N TYR A 124 23.90 12.32 -0.58
CA TYR A 124 23.55 11.84 0.77
C TYR A 124 23.49 10.32 0.83
N PHE A 125 22.88 9.68 -0.15
CA PHE A 125 22.68 8.23 -0.19
C PHE A 125 23.87 7.46 -0.77
N GLY A 126 24.67 8.07 -1.63
CA GLY A 126 25.68 7.44 -2.44
C GLY A 126 25.19 7.09 -3.85
N LYS A 127 26.12 6.98 -4.79
CA LYS A 127 25.82 6.73 -6.21
C LYS A 127 25.20 5.35 -6.47
N GLU A 128 25.40 4.41 -5.57
CA GLU A 128 24.82 3.07 -5.62
C GLU A 128 23.30 3.07 -5.47
N PHE A 129 22.72 4.13 -4.93
CA PHE A 129 21.27 4.29 -4.81
C PHE A 129 20.62 5.05 -5.97
N ALA A 130 21.40 5.45 -6.98
CA ALA A 130 20.84 6.13 -8.15
C ALA A 130 19.73 5.30 -8.80
N HIS A 131 18.64 5.98 -9.21
CA HIS A 131 17.44 5.39 -9.80
C HIS A 131 16.64 4.47 -8.86
N THR A 132 16.91 4.50 -7.57
CA THR A 132 16.20 3.67 -6.59
C THR A 132 15.43 4.53 -5.58
N ILE A 133 14.62 3.85 -4.75
CA ILE A 133 14.02 4.44 -3.54
C ILE A 133 14.85 4.17 -2.28
N GLY A 134 16.13 3.88 -2.43
CA GLY A 134 17.01 3.53 -1.32
C GLY A 134 16.68 2.18 -0.70
N THR A 135 16.93 2.05 0.61
CA THR A 135 16.76 0.81 1.36
C THR A 135 15.32 0.62 1.86
N ALA A 136 14.32 0.83 1.00
CA ALA A 136 12.91 0.68 1.33
C ALA A 136 12.28 -0.52 0.60
N TYR A 137 11.16 -1.01 1.12
CA TYR A 137 10.30 -2.03 0.53
C TYR A 137 11.03 -3.21 -0.12
N GLY A 138 11.09 -3.29 -1.45
CA GLY A 138 11.68 -4.42 -2.17
C GLY A 138 13.14 -4.68 -1.84
N TRP A 139 13.91 -3.64 -1.49
CA TRP A 139 15.27 -3.82 -1.01
C TRP A 139 15.32 -4.61 0.31
N ILE A 140 14.44 -4.29 1.27
CA ILE A 140 14.32 -5.03 2.54
C ILE A 140 13.85 -6.46 2.28
N VAL A 141 12.84 -6.63 1.42
CA VAL A 141 12.32 -7.96 1.06
C VAL A 141 13.43 -8.85 0.50
N ASN A 142 14.25 -8.31 -0.41
CA ASN A 142 15.41 -9.01 -0.99
C ASN A 142 16.46 -9.32 0.06
N ARG A 143 16.87 -8.32 0.82
CA ARG A 143 17.95 -8.44 1.80
C ARG A 143 17.72 -9.54 2.82
N TYR A 144 16.48 -9.68 3.27
CA TYR A 144 16.10 -10.65 4.29
C TYR A 144 15.35 -11.86 3.73
N GLN A 145 15.22 -11.99 2.41
CA GLN A 145 14.51 -13.08 1.72
C GLN A 145 13.11 -13.32 2.27
N LEU A 146 12.37 -12.22 2.53
CA LEU A 146 11.12 -12.27 3.32
C LEU A 146 10.02 -13.08 2.62
N THR A 147 9.86 -12.95 1.31
CA THR A 147 8.81 -13.67 0.57
C THR A 147 9.10 -15.15 0.52
N GLN A 148 10.33 -15.54 0.20
CA GLN A 148 10.77 -16.95 0.16
C GLN A 148 10.60 -17.60 1.52
N GLY A 149 11.14 -16.96 2.56
CA GLY A 149 11.09 -17.49 3.92
C GLY A 149 9.67 -17.65 4.45
N LEU A 150 8.75 -16.73 4.10
CA LEU A 150 7.34 -16.84 4.45
C LEU A 150 6.69 -18.05 3.76
N ILE A 151 6.83 -18.17 2.42
CA ILE A 151 6.23 -19.27 1.64
C ILE A 151 6.75 -20.62 2.11
N GLU A 152 8.07 -20.75 2.32
CA GLU A 152 8.68 -21.97 2.86
C GLU A 152 8.14 -22.32 4.24
N THR A 153 8.01 -21.33 5.13
CA THR A 153 7.48 -21.53 6.46
C THR A 153 6.03 -22.01 6.41
N ILE A 154 5.18 -21.38 5.59
CA ILE A 154 3.77 -21.80 5.45
C ILE A 154 3.68 -23.25 4.95
N LYS A 155 4.50 -23.63 3.96
CA LYS A 155 4.49 -24.98 3.37
C LYS A 155 4.96 -26.07 4.32
N HIS A 156 5.96 -25.78 5.16
CA HIS A 156 6.59 -26.79 6.02
C HIS A 156 6.09 -26.79 7.47
N ASP A 157 5.67 -25.63 7.99
CA ASP A 157 5.15 -25.47 9.34
C ASP A 157 4.01 -24.44 9.37
N PRO A 158 2.81 -24.80 8.88
CA PRO A 158 1.67 -23.88 8.82
C PRO A 158 1.19 -23.43 10.21
N THR A 159 1.61 -24.10 11.28
CA THR A 159 1.28 -23.73 12.68
C THR A 159 2.27 -22.73 13.28
N ASN A 160 3.27 -22.30 12.53
CA ASN A 160 4.29 -21.37 12.99
C ASN A 160 3.69 -20.01 13.38
N ARG A 161 4.08 -19.51 14.54
CA ARG A 161 3.62 -18.22 15.07
C ARG A 161 4.60 -17.06 14.81
N ARG A 162 5.64 -17.28 13.98
CA ARG A 162 6.68 -16.31 13.64
C ARG A 162 6.65 -15.89 12.16
N MET A 163 5.53 -16.12 11.49
CA MET A 163 5.31 -15.71 10.10
C MET A 163 5.10 -14.20 10.03
N ILE A 164 6.20 -13.44 10.02
CA ILE A 164 6.22 -11.98 10.06
C ILE A 164 7.16 -11.47 8.96
N MET A 165 6.67 -10.52 8.17
CA MET A 165 7.53 -9.74 7.27
C MET A 165 7.57 -8.30 7.79
N SER A 166 8.72 -7.87 8.32
CA SER A 166 8.95 -6.50 8.77
C SER A 166 9.75 -5.73 7.73
N LEU A 167 9.14 -4.70 7.17
CA LEU A 167 9.81 -3.75 6.26
C LEU A 167 10.47 -2.60 7.02
N TRP A 168 10.27 -2.51 8.34
CA TRP A 168 10.87 -1.51 9.20
C TRP A 168 12.12 -2.07 9.85
N GLN A 169 13.27 -1.64 9.35
CA GLN A 169 14.59 -2.05 9.87
C GLN A 169 15.34 -0.80 10.29
N ASN A 170 15.52 -0.60 11.58
CA ASN A 170 16.08 0.65 12.16
C ASN A 170 17.44 1.04 11.57
N GLU A 171 18.25 0.04 11.22
CA GLU A 171 19.59 0.28 10.65
C GLU A 171 19.53 0.87 9.22
N TRP A 172 18.41 0.64 8.47
CA TRP A 172 18.27 1.03 7.08
C TRP A 172 17.32 2.21 6.84
N ILE A 173 16.58 2.67 7.85
CA ILE A 173 15.62 3.77 7.69
C ILE A 173 16.27 5.04 7.16
N LYS A 174 17.51 5.31 7.55
CA LYS A 174 18.24 6.52 7.16
C LYS A 174 18.55 6.61 5.67
N THR A 175 18.58 5.48 4.97
CA THR A 175 18.85 5.38 3.54
C THR A 175 17.61 5.00 2.72
N ALA A 176 16.44 5.07 3.32
CA ALA A 176 15.16 4.94 2.61
C ALA A 176 14.67 6.32 2.13
N ALA A 177 14.41 6.48 0.84
CA ALA A 177 13.87 7.74 0.30
C ALA A 177 12.49 8.05 0.93
N LEU A 178 11.69 7.02 1.14
CA LEU A 178 10.44 7.07 1.90
C LEU A 178 10.34 5.85 2.81
N PRO A 179 10.41 6.00 4.15
CA PRO A 179 10.20 4.89 5.07
C PRO A 179 8.82 4.23 4.88
N SER A 180 8.78 2.91 4.87
CA SER A 180 7.60 2.11 4.57
C SER A 180 6.38 2.52 5.41
N CYS A 181 5.27 2.86 4.76
CA CYS A 181 4.00 3.15 5.42
C CYS A 181 3.36 1.87 5.95
N VAL A 182 3.20 0.86 5.10
CA VAL A 182 2.97 -0.52 5.56
C VAL A 182 4.32 -1.06 5.99
N TRP A 183 4.50 -1.19 7.29
CA TRP A 183 5.81 -1.54 7.85
C TRP A 183 5.90 -2.98 8.32
N ASN A 184 4.75 -3.65 8.52
CA ASN A 184 4.71 -5.03 9.03
C ASN A 184 3.51 -5.78 8.48
N THR A 185 3.72 -7.06 8.17
CA THR A 185 2.64 -8.02 7.92
C THR A 185 2.85 -9.24 8.80
N GLN A 186 1.75 -9.76 9.37
CA GLN A 186 1.74 -10.97 10.18
C GLN A 186 0.77 -11.98 9.56
N TRP A 187 1.22 -13.20 9.47
CA TRP A 187 0.52 -14.27 8.77
C TRP A 187 0.19 -15.41 9.71
N SER A 188 -0.92 -16.06 9.48
CA SER A 188 -1.32 -17.24 10.23
C SER A 188 -2.18 -18.15 9.37
N VAL A 189 -2.11 -19.45 9.65
CA VAL A 189 -2.96 -20.43 9.00
C VAL A 189 -3.98 -20.93 10.01
N SER A 190 -5.23 -21.04 9.61
CA SER A 190 -6.37 -21.46 10.41
C SER A 190 -7.24 -22.49 9.69
N ASP A 191 -8.38 -22.86 10.29
CA ASP A 191 -9.36 -23.77 9.70
C ASP A 191 -8.73 -25.11 9.27
N ASN A 192 -8.10 -25.80 10.24
CA ASN A 192 -7.37 -27.06 10.01
C ASN A 192 -6.30 -26.94 8.90
N ASN A 193 -5.55 -25.87 8.90
CA ASN A 193 -4.49 -25.55 7.93
C ASN A 193 -5.02 -25.38 6.49
N GLN A 194 -6.16 -24.76 6.34
CA GLN A 194 -6.74 -24.49 5.00
C GLN A 194 -6.86 -23.04 4.64
N LYS A 195 -6.91 -22.11 5.63
CA LYS A 195 -7.08 -20.67 5.38
C LYS A 195 -5.86 -19.87 5.78
N LEU A 196 -5.37 -19.03 4.87
CA LEU A 196 -4.29 -18.08 5.11
C LEU A 196 -4.87 -16.73 5.53
N ASN A 197 -4.54 -16.26 6.73
CA ASN A 197 -4.95 -14.98 7.26
C ASN A 197 -3.77 -14.00 7.30
N LEU A 198 -4.09 -12.71 7.25
CA LEU A 198 -3.14 -11.64 7.15
C LEU A 198 -3.52 -10.46 8.06
N ILE A 199 -2.56 -9.97 8.86
CA ILE A 199 -2.64 -8.66 9.49
C ILE A 199 -1.67 -7.73 8.77
N VAL A 200 -2.17 -6.59 8.28
CA VAL A 200 -1.39 -5.52 7.67
C VAL A 200 -1.32 -4.35 8.65
N THR A 201 -0.13 -3.93 9.04
CA THR A 201 0.07 -2.82 9.98
C THR A 201 0.66 -1.60 9.29
N VAL A 202 -0.03 -0.48 9.39
CA VAL A 202 0.30 0.78 8.72
C VAL A 202 0.57 1.86 9.75
N ARG A 203 1.75 2.51 9.67
CA ARG A 203 2.12 3.59 10.60
C ARG A 203 1.43 4.91 10.29
N SER A 204 1.19 5.19 9.01
CA SER A 204 0.64 6.45 8.51
C SER A 204 -0.04 6.18 7.17
N ASN A 205 -1.30 6.53 7.04
CA ASN A 205 -2.12 6.20 5.88
C ASN A 205 -2.92 7.39 5.37
N ASP A 206 -2.55 7.88 4.19
CA ASP A 206 -3.39 8.74 3.38
C ASP A 206 -4.62 7.94 2.94
N VAL A 207 -5.76 8.17 3.64
CA VAL A 207 -6.97 7.38 3.45
C VAL A 207 -7.58 7.59 2.05
N PRO A 208 -7.65 8.81 1.50
CA PRO A 208 -8.20 9.01 0.16
C PRO A 208 -7.37 8.43 -0.98
N LEU A 209 -6.05 8.48 -0.90
CA LEU A 209 -5.17 8.14 -2.01
C LEU A 209 -4.44 6.80 -1.80
N GLY A 210 -3.72 6.65 -0.68
CA GLY A 210 -2.86 5.49 -0.42
C GLY A 210 -3.62 4.24 0.01
N MET A 211 -4.62 4.39 0.90
CA MET A 211 -5.34 3.24 1.46
C MET A 211 -6.01 2.34 0.40
N PRO A 212 -6.71 2.87 -0.64
CA PRO A 212 -7.31 2.01 -1.66
C PRO A 212 -6.29 1.15 -2.41
N PHE A 213 -5.09 1.67 -2.65
CA PHE A 213 -3.98 0.91 -3.23
C PHE A 213 -3.50 -0.15 -2.27
N ASN A 214 -3.16 0.22 -1.02
CA ASN A 214 -2.59 -0.70 -0.05
C ASN A 214 -3.53 -1.87 0.26
N VAL A 215 -4.83 -1.61 0.51
CA VAL A 215 -5.80 -2.69 0.78
C VAL A 215 -5.88 -3.65 -0.41
N THR A 216 -5.98 -3.14 -1.64
CA THR A 216 -6.02 -3.96 -2.85
C THR A 216 -4.72 -4.77 -3.03
N GLN A 217 -3.55 -4.16 -2.83
CA GLN A 217 -2.25 -4.80 -2.94
C GLN A 217 -2.09 -5.99 -1.99
N TYR A 218 -2.38 -5.77 -0.71
CA TYR A 218 -2.20 -6.82 0.30
C TYR A 218 -3.26 -7.92 0.20
N ALA A 219 -4.46 -7.60 -0.30
CA ALA A 219 -5.44 -8.62 -0.66
C ALA A 219 -4.92 -9.51 -1.80
N VAL A 220 -4.39 -8.93 -2.90
CA VAL A 220 -3.77 -9.70 -3.98
C VAL A 220 -2.61 -10.53 -3.46
N LEU A 221 -1.69 -9.95 -2.67
CA LEU A 221 -0.56 -10.67 -2.09
C LEU A 221 -1.02 -11.89 -1.29
N CYS A 222 -2.07 -11.74 -0.47
CA CYS A 222 -2.64 -12.84 0.30
C CYS A 222 -3.19 -13.96 -0.61
N HIS A 223 -3.92 -13.60 -1.65
CA HIS A 223 -4.45 -14.56 -2.63
C HIS A 223 -3.33 -15.32 -3.35
N LEU A 224 -2.27 -14.63 -3.81
CA LEU A 224 -1.16 -15.27 -4.52
C LEU A 224 -0.38 -16.23 -3.62
N ILE A 225 -0.08 -15.82 -2.39
CA ILE A 225 0.63 -16.69 -1.42
C ILE A 225 -0.25 -17.87 -1.00
N ALA A 226 -1.56 -17.65 -0.79
CA ALA A 226 -2.49 -18.73 -0.50
C ALA A 226 -2.49 -19.78 -1.62
N GLN A 227 -2.61 -19.36 -2.88
CA GLN A 227 -2.62 -20.27 -4.03
C GLN A 227 -1.34 -21.13 -4.09
N VAL A 228 -0.15 -20.51 -4.04
CA VAL A 228 1.11 -21.26 -4.15
C VAL A 228 1.43 -22.13 -2.93
N CYS A 229 0.69 -21.93 -1.83
CA CYS A 229 0.75 -22.77 -0.63
C CYS A 229 -0.41 -23.76 -0.52
N ASN A 230 -1.26 -23.89 -1.54
CA ASN A 230 -2.46 -24.72 -1.56
C ASN A 230 -3.43 -24.40 -0.42
N LEU A 231 -3.59 -23.12 -0.11
CA LEU A 231 -4.51 -22.58 0.87
C LEU A 231 -5.58 -21.72 0.19
N THR A 232 -6.66 -21.45 0.90
CA THR A 232 -7.62 -20.41 0.52
C THR A 232 -7.33 -19.11 1.28
N PRO A 233 -7.52 -17.92 0.69
CA PRO A 233 -7.41 -16.68 1.42
C PRO A 233 -8.50 -16.60 2.50
N GLY A 234 -8.15 -16.10 3.67
CA GLY A 234 -9.02 -15.97 4.83
C GLY A 234 -9.25 -14.52 5.22
N LEU A 235 -9.13 -14.23 6.52
CA LEU A 235 -9.35 -12.89 7.05
C LEU A 235 -8.12 -12.00 6.86
N MET A 236 -8.31 -10.83 6.26
CA MET A 236 -7.33 -9.74 6.25
C MET A 236 -7.77 -8.65 7.22
N THR A 237 -6.95 -8.38 8.23
CA THR A 237 -7.13 -7.26 9.17
C THR A 237 -6.14 -6.15 8.82
N TYR A 238 -6.64 -4.95 8.57
CA TYR A 238 -5.87 -3.77 8.20
C TYR A 238 -5.86 -2.78 9.36
N VAL A 239 -4.70 -2.62 10.00
CA VAL A 239 -4.52 -1.84 11.23
C VAL A 239 -3.77 -0.56 10.91
N ILE A 240 -4.37 0.59 11.19
CA ILE A 240 -3.81 1.91 10.90
C ILE A 240 -3.54 2.65 12.20
N ASN A 241 -2.28 3.09 12.42
CA ASN A 241 -1.94 3.91 13.56
C ASN A 241 -2.41 5.37 13.39
N ASP A 242 -2.11 5.99 12.23
CA ASP A 242 -2.50 7.35 11.87
C ASP A 242 -3.27 7.33 10.54
N ALA A 243 -4.59 7.38 10.61
CA ALA A 243 -5.47 7.50 9.45
C ALA A 243 -5.77 8.98 9.22
N HIS A 244 -5.42 9.51 8.04
CA HIS A 244 -5.57 10.94 7.79
C HIS A 244 -6.11 11.26 6.39
N ILE A 245 -6.70 12.45 6.29
CA ILE A 245 -7.16 13.10 5.06
C ILE A 245 -6.46 14.47 5.00
N TYR A 246 -5.78 14.77 3.89
CA TYR A 246 -5.25 16.10 3.64
C TYR A 246 -6.38 17.07 3.31
N GLU A 247 -6.28 18.34 3.74
CA GLU A 247 -7.33 19.35 3.47
C GLU A 247 -7.64 19.50 1.98
N ASN A 248 -6.63 19.44 1.13
CA ASN A 248 -6.81 19.55 -0.32
C ASN A 248 -7.51 18.33 -0.96
N GLN A 249 -7.68 17.23 -0.22
CA GLN A 249 -8.40 16.03 -0.66
C GLN A 249 -9.88 16.04 -0.26
N ILE A 250 -10.29 16.91 0.67
CA ILE A 250 -11.67 16.97 1.17
C ILE A 250 -12.69 17.09 0.03
N PRO A 251 -12.52 18.01 -0.96
CA PRO A 251 -13.48 18.11 -2.06
C PRO A 251 -13.65 16.79 -2.85
N GLY A 252 -12.56 16.00 -2.98
CA GLY A 252 -12.63 14.69 -3.61
C GLY A 252 -13.45 13.66 -2.83
N ILE A 253 -13.36 13.68 -1.50
CA ILE A 253 -14.19 12.82 -0.63
C ILE A 253 -15.65 13.25 -0.67
N GLU A 254 -15.94 14.55 -0.60
CA GLU A 254 -17.31 15.08 -0.71
C GLU A 254 -17.94 14.66 -2.05
N GLU A 255 -17.20 14.77 -3.15
CA GLU A 255 -17.64 14.31 -4.46
C GLU A 255 -17.89 12.79 -4.50
N GLN A 256 -17.04 11.98 -3.85
CA GLN A 256 -17.24 10.54 -3.76
C GLN A 256 -18.50 10.17 -2.97
N LEU A 257 -18.75 10.86 -1.85
CA LEU A 257 -19.96 10.70 -1.06
C LEU A 257 -21.22 11.11 -1.84
N ARG A 258 -21.17 12.24 -2.55
CA ARG A 258 -22.25 12.71 -3.41
C ARG A 258 -22.59 11.67 -4.51
N ARG A 259 -21.58 11.16 -5.21
CA ARG A 259 -21.78 10.13 -6.25
C ARG A 259 -22.38 8.85 -5.68
N ARG A 260 -21.95 8.43 -4.49
CA ARG A 260 -22.55 7.30 -3.78
C ARG A 260 -24.06 7.51 -3.57
N ASP A 261 -24.43 8.66 -2.99
CA ASP A 261 -25.81 8.95 -2.65
C ASP A 261 -26.70 9.06 -3.90
N GLU A 262 -26.22 9.72 -4.96
CA GLU A 262 -26.94 9.80 -6.25
C GLU A 262 -27.16 8.42 -6.89
N LYS A 263 -26.15 7.54 -6.83
CA LYS A 263 -26.28 6.20 -7.37
C LYS A 263 -27.27 5.36 -6.57
N ILE A 264 -27.24 5.44 -5.23
CA ILE A 264 -28.22 4.76 -4.38
C ILE A 264 -29.64 5.28 -4.67
N GLN A 265 -29.79 6.60 -4.79
CA GLN A 265 -31.09 7.20 -5.12
C GLN A 265 -31.64 6.77 -6.48
N LYS A 266 -30.76 6.67 -7.47
CA LYS A 266 -31.13 6.31 -8.86
C LYS A 266 -31.37 4.83 -9.05
N ASP A 267 -30.45 3.99 -8.58
CA ASP A 267 -30.36 2.58 -8.91
C ASP A 267 -30.73 1.65 -7.74
N GLY A 268 -30.92 2.21 -6.54
CA GLY A 268 -31.22 1.48 -5.31
C GLY A 268 -30.00 0.83 -4.63
N GLU A 269 -28.87 0.68 -5.36
CA GLU A 269 -27.66 0.02 -4.85
C GLU A 269 -26.39 0.56 -5.50
N LEU A 270 -25.24 0.31 -4.86
CA LEU A 270 -23.91 0.51 -5.44
C LEU A 270 -23.49 -0.74 -6.23
N TYR A 271 -22.39 -0.60 -7.01
CA TYR A 271 -21.78 -1.75 -7.68
C TYR A 271 -21.33 -2.81 -6.67
N LYS A 272 -21.41 -4.07 -7.09
CA LYS A 272 -20.84 -5.19 -6.34
C LYS A 272 -19.33 -5.21 -6.52
N ALA A 273 -18.64 -5.82 -5.56
CA ALA A 273 -17.21 -6.07 -5.68
C ALA A 273 -16.94 -6.97 -6.89
N PRO A 274 -15.85 -6.71 -7.64
CA PRO A 274 -15.43 -7.58 -8.74
C PRO A 274 -14.88 -8.89 -8.20
N LYS A 275 -14.67 -9.84 -9.11
CA LYS A 275 -13.95 -11.08 -8.80
C LYS A 275 -12.48 -10.92 -9.17
N LEU A 276 -11.60 -11.40 -8.31
CA LEU A 276 -10.18 -11.55 -8.64
C LEU A 276 -9.99 -12.89 -9.37
N TYR A 277 -9.44 -12.82 -10.58
CA TYR A 277 -8.96 -13.98 -11.32
C TYR A 277 -7.44 -14.10 -11.11
N ILE A 278 -7.00 -15.29 -10.77
CA ILE A 278 -5.59 -15.66 -10.74
C ILE A 278 -5.45 -16.94 -11.57
N ASN A 279 -4.44 -17.00 -12.44
CA ASN A 279 -4.16 -18.17 -13.26
C ASN A 279 -3.87 -19.38 -12.36
N PRO A 280 -4.74 -20.42 -12.35
CA PRO A 280 -4.59 -21.56 -11.45
C PRO A 280 -3.41 -22.48 -11.78
N GLU A 281 -2.83 -22.36 -12.99
CA GLU A 281 -1.67 -23.16 -13.41
C GLU A 281 -0.36 -22.70 -12.75
N ILE A 282 -0.35 -21.52 -12.09
CA ILE A 282 0.86 -20.99 -11.46
C ILE A 282 0.94 -21.48 -10.01
N ASP A 283 1.95 -22.27 -9.73
CA ASP A 283 2.27 -22.88 -8.42
C ASP A 283 3.50 -22.28 -7.71
N ASP A 284 4.15 -21.32 -8.36
CA ASP A 284 5.34 -20.62 -7.86
C ASP A 284 5.10 -19.10 -7.90
N PHE A 285 5.20 -18.45 -6.75
CA PHE A 285 4.98 -17.01 -6.60
C PHE A 285 5.85 -16.16 -7.55
N PHE A 286 7.05 -16.63 -7.84
CA PHE A 286 8.02 -15.91 -8.69
C PHE A 286 7.77 -16.09 -10.19
N LYS A 287 6.78 -16.92 -10.59
CA LYS A 287 6.40 -17.17 -11.99
C LYS A 287 5.15 -16.43 -12.44
N PHE A 288 4.39 -15.77 -11.56
CA PHE A 288 3.29 -14.92 -11.99
C PHE A 288 3.77 -13.85 -12.96
N ASP A 289 2.99 -13.61 -14.02
CA ASP A 289 3.29 -12.56 -15.01
C ASP A 289 3.36 -11.19 -14.33
N ASN A 290 4.53 -10.58 -14.38
CA ASN A 290 4.79 -9.23 -13.88
C ASN A 290 5.02 -8.21 -15.01
N SER A 291 4.64 -8.54 -16.23
CA SER A 291 4.63 -7.59 -17.34
C SER A 291 3.50 -6.56 -17.15
N LYS A 292 3.52 -5.51 -17.96
CA LYS A 292 2.43 -4.49 -17.98
C LYS A 292 1.04 -5.07 -18.24
N ASP A 293 0.96 -6.28 -18.82
CA ASP A 293 -0.31 -6.90 -19.19
C ASP A 293 -0.94 -7.66 -18.02
N LEU A 294 -0.16 -8.15 -17.05
CA LEU A 294 -0.61 -8.91 -15.87
C LEU A 294 -1.56 -10.05 -16.26
N LYS A 295 -1.13 -10.91 -17.18
CA LYS A 295 -2.00 -11.96 -17.76
C LYS A 295 -2.57 -12.92 -16.73
N ASP A 296 -1.81 -13.18 -15.66
CA ASP A 296 -2.16 -14.14 -14.62
C ASP A 296 -3.02 -13.56 -13.49
N ILE A 297 -3.18 -12.21 -13.43
CA ILE A 297 -3.85 -11.52 -12.32
C ILE A 297 -4.77 -10.45 -12.88
N GLN A 298 -6.08 -10.67 -12.84
CA GLN A 298 -7.06 -9.78 -13.47
C GLN A 298 -8.28 -9.56 -12.58
N LEU A 299 -8.97 -8.44 -12.78
CA LEU A 299 -10.31 -8.22 -12.24
C LEU A 299 -11.36 -8.55 -13.28
N ILE A 300 -12.36 -9.32 -12.87
CA ILE A 300 -13.53 -9.64 -13.66
C ILE A 300 -14.72 -8.83 -13.14
N ASP A 301 -15.44 -8.17 -14.05
CA ASP A 301 -16.64 -7.36 -13.75
C ASP A 301 -16.36 -6.17 -12.80
N TYR A 302 -15.22 -5.50 -12.97
CA TYR A 302 -14.91 -4.29 -12.19
C TYR A 302 -15.67 -3.07 -12.72
N ASN A 303 -16.82 -2.79 -12.11
CA ASN A 303 -17.63 -1.60 -12.34
C ASN A 303 -17.38 -0.57 -11.24
N HIS A 304 -17.27 0.71 -11.62
CA HIS A 304 -16.96 1.79 -10.68
C HIS A 304 -17.58 3.13 -11.12
N GLN A 305 -17.68 4.10 -10.21
CA GLN A 305 -18.27 5.42 -10.47
C GLN A 305 -17.30 6.44 -11.11
N GLY A 306 -16.23 5.96 -11.73
CA GLY A 306 -15.27 6.82 -12.42
C GLY A 306 -14.14 7.34 -11.54
N ARG A 307 -13.27 8.12 -12.15
CA ARG A 307 -12.11 8.71 -11.46
C ARG A 307 -12.53 9.91 -10.62
N ILE A 308 -11.87 10.07 -9.48
CA ILE A 308 -11.87 11.26 -8.66
C ILE A 308 -10.43 11.65 -8.45
N ALA A 309 -10.07 12.89 -8.79
CA ALA A 309 -8.72 13.39 -8.56
C ALA A 309 -8.49 13.59 -7.05
N MET A 310 -7.45 12.97 -6.54
CA MET A 310 -6.96 13.18 -5.18
C MET A 310 -5.54 13.73 -5.31
N PRO A 311 -5.28 14.97 -4.84
CA PRO A 311 -3.92 15.52 -4.89
C PRO A 311 -2.95 14.68 -4.06
N VAL A 312 -1.76 14.46 -4.58
CA VAL A 312 -0.63 13.97 -3.80
C VAL A 312 -0.15 15.13 -2.93
N THR A 313 0.12 14.87 -1.66
CA THR A 313 0.64 15.86 -0.72
C THR A 313 1.79 15.21 0.05
N GLU A 314 2.91 15.92 0.12
CA GLU A 314 4.13 15.51 0.83
C GLU A 314 4.17 16.06 2.27
#